data_c11962b07bb7749d5a2f3e17d874aa9e
#
_entry.id   c11962b07bb7749d5a2f3e17d874aa9e
#
_cell.length_a   1.000
_cell.length_b   1.000
_cell.length_c   1.000
_cell.angle_alpha   90.00
_cell.angle_beta   90.00
_cell.angle_gamma   90.00
#
_symmetry.space_group_name_H-M   'P 1'
#
loop_
_entity.id
_entity.type
_entity.pdbx_description
1 polymer ?
#
loop_
_entity_poly.entity_id
_entity_poly.type
_entity_poly.pdbx_seq_one_letter_code
_entity_poly.pdbx_strand_id
1 'polypeptide(L)'
;GIRDKLVTGVQTCALPILEMTELLLEKVAIEVNGSTVVNLNEKEINFKAPFKRISILDSIKEYTGIDISKMNESQLFETAKTLGIEVDNTMGKGKLIDEIFGEKCEHNYIQPTFITDYPKEMSPLTKEHRNNPELTERFELFVNGKELANAYSELNDPIDQLERFEDQLKLSEKGDDEAMFIDNDFIRALEYGMPPTSGIGIGIDRLVMLFTNNVSIQEVLFFPQMKPE
;
A
#
# COMPACT_ATOMS: atom_id res chain seq x y z
N GLY A 1 16.94 25.57 1.33
CA GLY A 1 16.53 24.82 1.87
C GLY A 1 16.16 23.33 1.92
N ILE A 2 16.22 22.56 0.83
CA ILE A 2 15.90 21.11 0.83
C ILE A 2 17.04 20.28 1.45
N ARG A 3 18.27 20.78 1.45
CA ARG A 3 19.45 20.05 1.93
C ARG A 3 19.48 19.81 3.46
N ASP A 4 18.93 20.71 4.26
CA ASP A 4 19.05 20.61 5.71
C ASP A 4 18.10 19.62 6.36
N LYS A 5 17.02 19.23 5.66
CA LYS A 5 16.09 18.19 6.13
C LYS A 5 16.59 16.76 5.82
N LEU A 6 17.55 16.62 4.92
CA LEU A 6 18.09 15.32 4.48
C LEU A 6 19.33 14.85 5.30
N VAL A 7 19.89 15.70 6.17
CA VAL A 7 21.17 15.43 6.81
C VAL A 7 21.06 15.06 8.30
N THR A 8 19.92 15.21 8.92
CA THR A 8 19.72 14.76 10.29
C THR A 8 19.26 13.31 10.31
N GLY A 9 20.17 12.37 10.39
CA GLY A 9 20.09 10.90 10.49
C GLY A 9 18.88 10.19 11.09
N VAL A 10 17.70 10.79 11.07
CA VAL A 10 16.43 10.28 11.60
C VAL A 10 15.29 10.71 10.67
N GLN A 11 15.45 10.56 9.38
CA GLN A 11 14.33 10.83 8.48
C GLN A 11 13.57 9.54 8.17
N THR A 12 12.26 9.64 8.34
CA THR A 12 11.33 8.69 7.78
C THR A 12 11.53 8.71 6.27
N CYS A 13 12.08 7.66 5.70
CA CYS A 13 12.15 7.55 4.25
C CYS A 13 10.77 7.66 3.60
N ALA A 14 9.71 7.25 4.30
CA ALA A 14 8.34 7.33 3.81
C ALA A 14 7.81 8.77 3.58
N LEU A 15 8.12 9.74 4.46
CA LEU A 15 7.61 11.11 4.29
C LEU A 15 8.12 11.83 3.03
N PRO A 16 9.42 11.82 2.70
CA PRO A 16 9.91 12.41 1.46
C PRO A 16 9.32 11.77 0.20
N ILE A 17 9.09 10.46 0.20
CA ILE A 17 8.45 9.76 -0.93
C ILE A 17 6.98 10.14 -1.07
N LEU A 18 6.24 10.32 0.03
CA LEU A 18 4.87 10.83 0.01
C LEU A 18 4.80 12.19 -0.71
N GLU A 19 5.60 13.16 -0.25
CA GLU A 19 5.66 14.50 -0.84
C GLU A 19 6.11 14.46 -2.31
N MET A 20 7.08 13.63 -2.64
CA MET A 20 7.53 13.43 -4.02
C MET A 20 6.40 12.87 -4.90
N THR A 21 5.64 11.91 -4.40
CA THR A 21 4.54 11.30 -5.14
C THR A 21 3.42 12.30 -5.41
N GLU A 22 3.04 13.11 -4.41
CA GLU A 22 2.05 14.19 -4.57
C GLU A 22 2.49 15.17 -5.67
N LEU A 23 3.71 15.69 -5.58
CA LEU A 23 4.24 16.67 -6.53
C LEU A 23 4.43 16.07 -7.94
N LEU A 24 4.84 14.81 -8.02
CA LEU A 24 4.97 14.11 -9.30
C LEU A 24 3.62 13.99 -10.01
N LEU A 25 2.60 13.50 -9.31
CA LEU A 25 1.27 13.30 -9.90
C LEU A 25 0.58 14.62 -10.22
N GLU A 26 0.70 15.64 -9.37
CA GLU A 26 0.21 16.99 -9.68
C GLU A 26 0.87 17.53 -10.95
N LYS A 27 2.20 17.42 -11.07
CA LYS A 27 2.93 17.88 -12.26
C LYS A 27 2.51 17.11 -13.51
N VAL A 28 2.40 15.79 -13.44
CA VAL A 28 1.96 14.95 -14.57
C VAL A 28 0.54 15.33 -15.00
N ALA A 29 -0.38 15.55 -14.06
CA ALA A 29 -1.75 15.99 -14.37
C ALA A 29 -1.75 17.32 -15.13
N ILE A 30 -0.96 18.30 -14.70
CA ILE A 30 -0.84 19.59 -15.38
C ILE A 30 -0.22 19.45 -16.77
N GLU A 31 0.86 18.68 -16.91
CA GLU A 31 1.56 18.54 -18.21
C GLU A 31 0.71 17.78 -19.25
N VAL A 32 -0.07 16.77 -18.80
CA VAL A 32 -0.87 15.93 -19.71
C VAL A 32 -2.22 16.55 -20.02
N ASN A 33 -2.91 17.09 -19.00
CA ASN A 33 -4.30 17.56 -19.14
C ASN A 33 -4.46 19.09 -19.03
N GLY A 34 -3.37 19.83 -18.79
CA GLY A 34 -3.41 21.28 -18.59
C GLY A 34 -4.05 21.72 -17.26
N SER A 35 -4.36 20.79 -16.36
CA SER A 35 -5.07 21.02 -15.08
C SER A 35 -4.70 19.96 -14.07
N THR A 36 -4.82 20.27 -12.77
CA THR A 36 -4.76 19.27 -11.70
C THR A 36 -6.01 18.41 -11.64
N VAL A 37 -7.11 18.83 -12.26
CA VAL A 37 -8.38 18.10 -12.30
C VAL A 37 -8.44 17.23 -13.54
N VAL A 38 -8.71 15.97 -13.35
CA VAL A 38 -8.86 14.95 -14.39
C VAL A 38 -10.28 14.40 -14.30
N ASN A 39 -10.93 14.23 -15.44
CA ASN A 39 -12.27 13.67 -15.51
C ASN A 39 -12.22 12.20 -15.88
N LEU A 40 -12.84 11.34 -15.04
CA LEU A 40 -13.00 9.91 -15.29
C LEU A 40 -14.47 9.52 -15.07
N ASN A 41 -15.19 9.13 -16.14
CA ASN A 41 -16.59 8.72 -16.08
C ASN A 41 -17.47 9.67 -15.23
N GLU A 42 -17.52 10.94 -15.56
CA GLU A 42 -18.30 11.97 -14.86
C GLU A 42 -17.79 12.30 -13.43
N LYS A 43 -16.73 11.64 -12.96
CA LYS A 43 -16.09 12.00 -11.69
C LYS A 43 -14.93 12.94 -11.92
N GLU A 44 -14.88 14.01 -11.16
CA GLU A 44 -13.72 14.90 -11.11
C GLU A 44 -12.74 14.40 -10.06
N ILE A 45 -11.50 14.12 -10.47
CA ILE A 45 -10.40 13.69 -9.61
C ILE A 45 -9.36 14.80 -9.58
N ASN A 46 -9.07 15.35 -8.42
CA ASN A 46 -8.14 16.47 -8.28
C ASN A 46 -6.79 15.99 -7.71
N PHE A 47 -5.75 16.06 -8.53
CA PHE A 47 -4.37 15.72 -8.17
C PHE A 47 -3.59 16.90 -7.56
N LYS A 48 -4.27 17.93 -7.07
CA LYS A 48 -3.61 19.05 -6.37
C LYS A 48 -3.14 18.62 -4.98
N ALA A 49 -1.85 18.76 -4.73
CA ALA A 49 -1.27 18.48 -3.39
C ALA A 49 -1.72 19.52 -2.34
N PRO A 50 -1.79 19.16 -1.06
CA PRO A 50 -1.53 17.82 -0.51
C PRO A 50 -2.74 16.88 -0.61
N PHE A 51 -2.48 15.56 -0.73
CA PHE A 51 -3.55 14.55 -0.71
C PHE A 51 -3.98 14.20 0.72
N LYS A 52 -5.19 13.65 0.89
CA LYS A 52 -5.67 13.13 2.19
C LYS A 52 -4.74 12.01 2.66
N ARG A 53 -4.48 11.93 3.96
CA ARG A 53 -3.71 10.86 4.62
C ARG A 53 -4.54 10.30 5.76
N ILE A 54 -4.64 8.99 5.85
CA ILE A 54 -5.36 8.29 6.91
C ILE A 54 -4.70 6.93 7.16
N SER A 55 -4.61 6.48 8.42
CA SER A 55 -4.11 5.14 8.70
C SER A 55 -5.13 4.08 8.27
N ILE A 56 -4.64 2.87 7.94
CA ILE A 56 -5.53 1.76 7.57
C ILE A 56 -6.55 1.45 8.68
N LEU A 57 -6.12 1.50 9.94
CA LEU A 57 -6.99 1.24 11.08
C LEU A 57 -8.05 2.33 11.29
N ASP A 58 -7.67 3.60 11.12
CA ASP A 58 -8.63 4.71 11.18
C ASP A 58 -9.59 4.69 10.00
N SER A 59 -9.13 4.29 8.81
CA SER A 59 -9.97 4.07 7.65
C SER A 59 -11.06 3.02 7.93
N ILE A 60 -10.67 1.86 8.44
CA ILE A 60 -11.63 0.80 8.80
C ILE A 60 -12.63 1.30 9.83
N LYS A 61 -12.15 2.02 10.85
CA LYS A 61 -13.03 2.63 11.86
C LYS A 61 -13.99 3.67 11.28
N GLU A 62 -13.52 4.51 10.34
CA GLU A 62 -14.34 5.53 9.66
C GLU A 62 -15.51 4.89 8.90
N TYR A 63 -15.26 3.80 8.15
CA TYR A 63 -16.27 3.20 7.27
C TYR A 63 -17.11 2.09 7.89
N THR A 64 -16.57 1.39 8.89
CA THR A 64 -17.30 0.30 9.56
C THR A 64 -17.93 0.71 10.91
N GLY A 65 -17.45 1.78 11.52
CA GLY A 65 -17.76 2.19 12.90
C GLY A 65 -17.07 1.32 13.95
N ILE A 66 -16.22 0.36 13.58
CA ILE A 66 -15.59 -0.61 14.47
C ILE A 66 -14.10 -0.30 14.64
N ASP A 67 -13.65 -0.18 15.87
CA ASP A 67 -12.24 -0.01 16.19
C ASP A 67 -11.58 -1.38 16.36
N ILE A 68 -10.80 -1.78 15.36
CA ILE A 68 -10.11 -3.07 15.33
C ILE A 68 -8.68 -3.03 15.88
N SER A 69 -8.19 -1.88 16.31
CA SER A 69 -6.78 -1.64 16.67
C SER A 69 -6.24 -2.56 17.77
N LYS A 70 -7.11 -3.05 18.65
CA LYS A 70 -6.76 -3.92 19.78
C LYS A 70 -7.28 -5.35 19.65
N MET A 71 -7.84 -5.69 18.49
CA MET A 71 -8.41 -7.01 18.27
C MET A 71 -7.32 -8.05 17.99
N ASN A 72 -7.49 -9.24 18.56
CA ASN A 72 -6.72 -10.40 18.18
C ASN A 72 -7.30 -11.08 16.93
N GLU A 73 -6.61 -12.07 16.38
CA GLU A 73 -7.00 -12.79 15.16
C GLU A 73 -8.44 -13.34 15.24
N SER A 74 -8.80 -14.00 16.34
CA SER A 74 -10.15 -14.55 16.51
C SER A 74 -11.23 -13.47 16.52
N GLN A 75 -10.97 -12.32 17.15
CA GLN A 75 -11.91 -11.20 17.17
C GLN A 75 -12.05 -10.56 15.80
N LEU A 76 -10.96 -10.40 15.05
CA LEU A 76 -10.98 -9.92 13.67
C LEU A 76 -11.79 -10.84 12.76
N PHE A 77 -11.58 -12.16 12.90
CA PHE A 77 -12.31 -13.18 12.15
C PHE A 77 -13.83 -13.07 12.36
N GLU A 78 -14.29 -12.97 13.61
CA GLU A 78 -15.71 -12.80 13.90
C GLU A 78 -16.26 -11.43 13.46
N THR A 79 -15.41 -10.39 13.52
CA THR A 79 -15.76 -9.05 13.03
C THR A 79 -15.95 -9.07 11.52
N ALA A 80 -15.04 -9.67 10.76
CA ALA A 80 -15.13 -9.80 9.30
C ALA A 80 -16.43 -10.54 8.89
N LYS A 81 -16.76 -11.65 9.57
CA LYS A 81 -18.04 -12.36 9.37
C LYS A 81 -19.25 -11.48 9.65
N THR A 82 -19.21 -10.72 10.73
CA THR A 82 -20.32 -9.81 11.09
C THR A 82 -20.51 -8.72 10.03
N LEU A 83 -19.42 -8.29 9.39
CA LEU A 83 -19.43 -7.36 8.27
C LEU A 83 -19.85 -8.01 6.94
N GLY A 84 -20.11 -9.33 6.92
CA GLY A 84 -20.51 -10.07 5.72
C GLY A 84 -19.36 -10.33 4.75
N ILE A 85 -18.13 -10.40 5.24
CA ILE A 85 -16.92 -10.69 4.47
C ILE A 85 -16.66 -12.19 4.50
N GLU A 86 -16.35 -12.78 3.34
CA GLU A 86 -15.97 -14.18 3.24
C GLU A 86 -14.55 -14.37 3.79
N VAL A 87 -14.42 -15.14 4.86
CA VAL A 87 -13.13 -15.45 5.51
C VAL A 87 -13.04 -16.92 5.84
N ASP A 88 -11.83 -17.46 5.82
CA ASP A 88 -11.54 -18.83 6.18
C ASP A 88 -10.48 -18.93 7.30
N ASN A 89 -10.29 -20.13 7.82
CA ASN A 89 -9.41 -20.36 8.97
C ASN A 89 -7.89 -20.34 8.64
N THR A 90 -7.52 -20.13 7.38
CA THR A 90 -6.12 -20.00 6.96
C THR A 90 -5.65 -18.55 7.08
N MET A 91 -6.58 -17.60 7.12
CA MET A 91 -6.30 -16.17 7.17
C MET A 91 -5.74 -15.75 8.53
N GLY A 92 -4.51 -15.26 8.53
CA GLY A 92 -3.90 -14.63 9.70
C GLY A 92 -4.41 -13.20 9.92
N LYS A 93 -3.97 -12.58 11.02
CA LYS A 93 -4.39 -11.23 11.43
C LYS A 93 -4.22 -10.19 10.32
N GLY A 94 -3.07 -10.18 9.63
CA GLY A 94 -2.80 -9.26 8.52
C GLY A 94 -3.80 -9.41 7.38
N LYS A 95 -4.03 -10.64 6.90
CA LYS A 95 -4.99 -10.92 5.83
C LYS A 95 -6.42 -10.53 6.19
N LEU A 96 -6.85 -10.77 7.43
CA LEU A 96 -8.18 -10.36 7.91
C LEU A 96 -8.37 -8.83 7.90
N ILE A 97 -7.34 -8.06 8.24
CA ILE A 97 -7.36 -6.59 8.17
C ILE A 97 -7.45 -6.15 6.71
N ASP A 98 -6.68 -6.78 5.83
CA ASP A 98 -6.67 -6.52 4.38
C ASP A 98 -8.04 -6.74 3.76
N GLU A 99 -8.66 -7.89 4.02
CA GLU A 99 -10.02 -8.21 3.53
C GLU A 99 -11.08 -7.21 4.05
N ILE A 100 -11.01 -6.82 5.33
CA ILE A 100 -11.91 -5.81 5.89
C ILE A 100 -11.73 -4.47 5.18
N PHE A 101 -10.49 -4.06 4.95
CA PHE A 101 -10.17 -2.80 4.27
C PHE A 101 -10.62 -2.84 2.80
N GLY A 102 -10.27 -3.87 2.05
CA GLY A 102 -10.64 -4.04 0.65
C GLY A 102 -12.15 -3.98 0.44
N GLU A 103 -12.90 -4.78 1.19
CA GLU A 103 -14.35 -4.89 1.04
C GLU A 103 -15.15 -3.67 1.53
N LYS A 104 -14.67 -2.96 2.57
CA LYS A 104 -15.44 -1.88 3.22
C LYS A 104 -14.93 -0.48 2.97
N CYS A 105 -13.64 -0.31 2.64
CA CYS A 105 -13.01 1.01 2.61
C CYS A 105 -12.56 1.44 1.23
N GLU A 106 -11.91 0.56 0.47
CA GLU A 106 -11.19 0.86 -0.77
C GLU A 106 -12.03 1.65 -1.79
N HIS A 107 -13.22 1.17 -2.07
CA HIS A 107 -14.13 1.74 -3.08
C HIS A 107 -14.60 3.18 -2.76
N ASN A 108 -14.41 3.66 -1.52
CA ASN A 108 -14.79 5.01 -1.10
C ASN A 108 -13.73 6.07 -1.45
N TYR A 109 -12.50 5.67 -1.72
CA TYR A 109 -11.40 6.61 -2.02
C TYR A 109 -11.39 7.05 -3.48
N ILE A 110 -12.32 7.96 -3.83
CA ILE A 110 -12.40 8.53 -5.19
C ILE A 110 -11.28 9.55 -5.41
N GLN A 111 -11.05 10.45 -4.46
CA GLN A 111 -9.96 11.41 -4.50
C GLN A 111 -8.64 10.78 -4.06
N PRO A 112 -7.48 11.25 -4.58
CA PRO A 112 -6.19 10.75 -4.18
C PRO A 112 -6.04 10.77 -2.66
N THR A 113 -5.86 9.58 -2.06
CA THR A 113 -5.77 9.39 -0.62
C THR A 113 -4.69 8.39 -0.29
N PHE A 114 -3.76 8.78 0.56
CA PHE A 114 -2.77 7.86 1.12
C PHE A 114 -3.36 7.11 2.30
N ILE A 115 -3.29 5.79 2.23
CA ILE A 115 -3.52 4.89 3.36
C ILE A 115 -2.16 4.57 3.95
N THR A 116 -1.98 4.79 5.24
CA THR A 116 -0.67 4.70 5.93
C THR A 116 -0.71 3.72 7.09
N ASP A 117 0.44 3.47 7.69
CA ASP A 117 0.58 2.75 8.97
C ASP A 117 0.02 1.32 8.93
N TYR A 118 0.44 0.58 7.91
CA TYR A 118 0.05 -0.82 7.73
C TYR A 118 0.61 -1.71 8.85
N PRO A 119 -0.18 -2.69 9.34
CA PRO A 119 0.33 -3.68 10.28
C PRO A 119 1.55 -4.43 9.77
N LYS A 120 2.43 -4.79 10.70
CA LYS A 120 3.70 -5.48 10.43
C LYS A 120 3.49 -6.79 9.67
N GLU A 121 2.45 -7.52 10.01
CA GLU A 121 2.10 -8.82 9.40
C GLU A 121 1.73 -8.70 7.91
N MET A 122 1.25 -7.54 7.47
CA MET A 122 0.92 -7.27 6.06
C MET A 122 2.11 -6.80 5.22
N SER A 123 3.27 -6.60 5.82
CA SER A 123 4.37 -5.87 5.19
C SER A 123 5.73 -6.50 5.47
N PRO A 124 6.00 -7.74 5.00
CA PRO A 124 7.20 -8.49 5.36
C PRO A 124 8.51 -7.87 4.89
N LEU A 125 8.51 -6.98 3.88
CA LEU A 125 9.70 -6.31 3.34
C LEU A 125 9.88 -4.88 3.85
N THR A 126 8.99 -4.43 4.74
CA THR A 126 8.92 -3.03 5.16
C THR A 126 9.53 -2.84 6.54
N LYS A 127 10.27 -1.76 6.69
CA LYS A 127 10.85 -1.36 7.97
C LYS A 127 9.77 -1.05 9.01
N GLU A 128 10.04 -1.48 10.24
CA GLU A 128 9.18 -1.21 11.39
C GLU A 128 8.98 0.31 11.60
N HIS A 129 7.76 0.70 11.95
CA HIS A 129 7.44 2.08 12.23
C HIS A 129 8.12 2.52 13.53
N ARG A 130 8.86 3.63 13.49
CA ARG A 130 9.73 4.13 14.58
C ARG A 130 9.05 4.37 15.93
N ASN A 131 7.74 4.65 15.93
CA ASN A 131 6.99 4.98 17.13
C ASN A 131 6.03 3.86 17.56
N ASN A 132 5.83 2.83 16.72
CA ASN A 132 4.94 1.72 17.02
C ASN A 132 5.42 0.45 16.32
N PRO A 133 6.02 -0.51 17.04
CA PRO A 133 6.61 -1.72 16.47
C PRO A 133 5.57 -2.69 15.85
N GLU A 134 4.27 -2.49 16.10
CA GLU A 134 3.19 -3.27 15.49
C GLU A 134 2.85 -2.80 14.06
N LEU A 135 3.37 -1.64 13.65
CA LEU A 135 3.12 -1.01 12.36
C LEU A 135 4.40 -0.92 11.52
N THR A 136 4.23 -0.56 10.26
CA THR A 136 5.32 -0.34 9.31
C THR A 136 5.27 1.05 8.69
N GLU A 137 6.42 1.54 8.20
CA GLU A 137 6.53 2.77 7.42
C GLU A 137 6.15 2.51 5.96
N ARG A 138 4.87 2.21 5.70
CA ARG A 138 4.29 1.93 4.38
C ARG A 138 3.11 2.84 4.12
N PHE A 139 2.92 3.19 2.86
CA PHE A 139 1.67 3.74 2.37
C PHE A 139 1.27 3.14 1.04
N GLU A 140 -0.02 3.15 0.79
CA GLU A 140 -0.59 2.96 -0.53
C GLU A 140 -1.39 4.19 -0.92
N LEU A 141 -1.35 4.55 -2.21
CA LEU A 141 -2.14 5.63 -2.76
C LEU A 141 -3.35 5.06 -3.48
N PHE A 142 -4.53 5.39 -3.00
CA PHE A 142 -5.80 5.05 -3.64
C PHE A 142 -6.34 6.21 -4.45
N VAL A 143 -6.82 5.92 -5.65
CA VAL A 143 -7.50 6.86 -6.54
C VAL A 143 -8.63 6.13 -7.26
N ASN A 144 -9.83 6.69 -7.24
CA ASN A 144 -11.03 6.09 -7.84
C ASN A 144 -11.31 4.66 -7.37
N GLY A 145 -11.09 4.40 -6.08
CA GLY A 145 -11.33 3.10 -5.46
C GLY A 145 -10.33 2.01 -5.87
N LYS A 146 -9.13 2.38 -6.31
CA LYS A 146 -8.07 1.43 -6.69
C LYS A 146 -6.71 1.93 -6.23
N GLU A 147 -5.87 1.00 -5.80
CA GLU A 147 -4.46 1.26 -5.53
C GLU A 147 -3.76 1.75 -6.81
N LEU A 148 -3.13 2.92 -6.73
CA LEU A 148 -2.33 3.50 -7.80
C LEU A 148 -0.83 3.38 -7.54
N ALA A 149 -0.41 3.47 -6.29
CA ALA A 149 0.98 3.35 -5.90
C ALA A 149 1.12 2.71 -4.51
N ASN A 150 2.25 2.04 -4.29
CA ASN A 150 2.64 1.44 -3.02
C ASN A 150 4.09 1.80 -2.74
N ALA A 151 4.38 2.27 -1.53
CA ALA A 151 5.72 2.69 -1.14
C ALA A 151 5.99 2.44 0.33
N TYR A 152 7.24 2.17 0.64
CA TYR A 152 7.67 1.93 2.02
C TYR A 152 9.15 2.22 2.24
N SER A 153 9.50 2.38 3.52
CA SER A 153 10.90 2.32 3.96
C SER A 153 11.36 0.87 3.87
N GLU A 154 12.40 0.60 3.10
CA GLU A 154 12.92 -0.76 2.91
C GLU A 154 13.47 -1.32 4.21
N LEU A 155 13.13 -2.57 4.52
CA LEU A 155 13.73 -3.31 5.61
C LEU A 155 15.17 -3.66 5.23
N ASN A 156 16.12 -3.05 5.92
CA ASN A 156 17.55 -3.18 5.62
C ASN A 156 18.35 -3.90 6.73
N ASP A 157 17.67 -4.53 7.67
CA ASP A 157 18.26 -5.41 8.68
C ASP A 157 18.09 -6.88 8.25
N PRO A 158 19.17 -7.61 7.95
CA PRO A 158 19.07 -9.00 7.50
C PRO A 158 18.52 -9.94 8.56
N ILE A 159 18.68 -9.63 9.85
CA ILE A 159 18.17 -10.47 10.95
C ILE A 159 16.66 -10.32 11.06
N ASP A 160 16.14 -9.08 11.13
CA ASP A 160 14.69 -8.82 11.13
C ASP A 160 14.05 -9.36 9.83
N GLN A 161 14.72 -9.22 8.67
CA GLN A 161 14.19 -9.75 7.42
C GLN A 161 14.06 -11.28 7.43
N LEU A 162 15.05 -12.00 7.98
CA LEU A 162 14.96 -13.44 8.11
C LEU A 162 13.79 -13.85 9.02
N GLU A 163 13.63 -13.18 10.17
CA GLU A 163 12.50 -13.44 11.09
C GLU A 163 11.15 -13.23 10.39
N ARG A 164 11.03 -12.17 9.54
CA ARG A 164 9.81 -11.94 8.75
C ARG A 164 9.52 -13.04 7.76
N PHE A 165 10.54 -13.54 7.07
CA PHE A 165 10.37 -14.68 6.15
C PHE A 165 9.98 -15.97 6.88
N GLU A 166 10.54 -16.21 8.07
CA GLU A 166 10.16 -17.36 8.89
C GLU A 166 8.69 -17.27 9.37
N ASP A 167 8.21 -16.06 9.67
CA ASP A 167 6.80 -15.85 10.02
C ASP A 167 5.88 -16.05 8.81
N GLN A 168 6.28 -15.58 7.62
CA GLN A 168 5.56 -15.85 6.38
C GLN A 168 5.49 -17.36 6.06
N LEU A 169 6.59 -18.10 6.28
CA LEU A 169 6.60 -19.56 6.09
C LEU A 169 5.57 -20.27 6.97
N LYS A 170 5.41 -19.83 8.23
CA LYS A 170 4.37 -20.36 9.14
C LYS A 170 2.94 -20.10 8.63
N LEU A 171 2.71 -18.99 7.94
CA LEU A 171 1.41 -18.70 7.29
C LEU A 171 1.20 -19.60 6.08
N SER A 172 2.22 -19.81 5.26
CA SER A 172 2.17 -20.76 4.13
C SER A 172 1.85 -22.18 4.58
N GLU A 173 2.45 -22.65 5.70
CA GLU A 173 2.16 -23.96 6.28
C GLU A 173 0.70 -24.10 6.77
N LYS A 174 0.03 -22.99 7.09
CA LYS A 174 -1.40 -22.97 7.42
C LYS A 174 -2.31 -22.94 6.20
N GLY A 175 -1.75 -22.76 4.98
CA GLY A 175 -2.47 -22.76 3.72
C GLY A 175 -2.66 -21.35 3.11
N ASP A 176 -1.89 -20.36 3.53
CA ASP A 176 -1.85 -19.05 2.90
C ASP A 176 -0.98 -19.12 1.63
N ASP A 177 -1.61 -19.14 0.46
CA ASP A 177 -0.94 -19.26 -0.84
C ASP A 177 -0.20 -17.96 -1.26
N GLU A 178 -0.46 -16.84 -0.59
CA GLU A 178 0.20 -15.55 -0.85
C GLU A 178 1.44 -15.34 0.02
N ALA A 179 1.67 -16.20 1.01
CA ALA A 179 2.80 -16.09 1.93
C ALA A 179 4.14 -16.30 1.21
N MET A 180 5.13 -15.47 1.56
CA MET A 180 6.45 -15.48 0.94
C MET A 180 7.30 -16.67 1.45
N PHE A 181 8.15 -17.19 0.56
CA PHE A 181 9.19 -18.16 0.92
C PHE A 181 10.49 -17.48 1.37
N ILE A 182 11.37 -18.23 2.04
CA ILE A 182 12.68 -17.72 2.45
C ILE A 182 13.59 -17.59 1.23
N ASP A 183 13.99 -16.36 0.91
CA ASP A 183 14.98 -16.07 -0.11
C ASP A 183 16.35 -15.82 0.54
N ASN A 184 17.19 -16.87 0.55
CA ASN A 184 18.52 -16.80 1.14
C ASN A 184 19.49 -15.90 0.37
N ASP A 185 19.30 -15.74 -0.93
CA ASP A 185 20.13 -14.83 -1.73
C ASP A 185 19.80 -13.36 -1.44
N PHE A 186 18.51 -13.07 -1.18
CA PHE A 186 18.07 -11.76 -0.73
C PHE A 186 18.63 -11.43 0.66
N ILE A 187 18.55 -12.34 1.63
CA ILE A 187 19.15 -12.15 2.96
C ILE A 187 20.66 -11.90 2.84
N ARG A 188 21.35 -12.71 2.06
CA ARG A 188 22.78 -12.55 1.81
C ARG A 188 23.12 -11.20 1.18
N ALA A 189 22.28 -10.70 0.27
CA ALA A 189 22.48 -9.39 -0.32
C ALA A 189 22.36 -8.27 0.74
N LEU A 190 21.42 -8.37 1.67
CA LEU A 190 21.28 -7.43 2.79
C LEU A 190 22.50 -7.45 3.73
N GLU A 191 23.12 -8.61 3.95
CA GLU A 191 24.35 -8.74 4.78
C GLU A 191 25.54 -7.93 4.23
N TYR A 192 25.60 -7.68 2.91
CA TYR A 192 26.61 -6.79 2.33
C TYR A 192 26.37 -5.31 2.64
N GLY A 193 25.21 -4.97 3.15
CA GLY A 193 24.83 -3.65 3.61
C GLY A 193 23.92 -2.90 2.63
N MET A 194 22.72 -2.61 3.07
CA MET A 194 21.76 -1.75 2.37
C MET A 194 21.64 -0.42 3.13
N PRO A 195 21.89 0.74 2.51
CA PRO A 195 21.70 2.03 3.16
C PRO A 195 20.20 2.28 3.43
N PRO A 196 19.83 3.18 4.34
CA PRO A 196 18.46 3.63 4.50
C PRO A 196 17.88 4.06 3.15
N THR A 197 16.88 3.35 2.70
CA THR A 197 16.28 3.49 1.36
C THR A 197 14.77 3.43 1.49
N SER A 198 14.08 4.05 0.57
CA SER A 198 12.65 3.81 0.35
C SER A 198 12.39 3.57 -1.12
N GLY A 199 11.46 2.65 -1.38
CA GLY A 199 11.01 2.28 -2.71
C GLY A 199 9.57 2.71 -2.95
N ILE A 200 9.23 2.92 -4.22
CA ILE A 200 7.85 3.15 -4.66
C ILE A 200 7.58 2.40 -5.96
N GLY A 201 6.45 1.71 -6.01
CA GLY A 201 5.85 1.19 -7.22
C GLY A 201 4.66 2.05 -7.61
N ILE A 202 4.59 2.48 -8.87
CA ILE A 202 3.46 3.22 -9.43
C ILE A 202 2.88 2.41 -10.60
N GLY A 203 1.56 2.15 -10.56
CA GLY A 203 0.85 1.47 -11.64
C GLY A 203 0.68 2.39 -12.85
N ILE A 204 1.63 2.36 -13.78
CA ILE A 204 1.63 3.25 -14.96
C ILE A 204 0.39 3.04 -15.82
N ASP A 205 -0.03 1.79 -16.07
CA ASP A 205 -1.23 1.53 -16.86
C ASP A 205 -2.48 2.11 -16.17
N ARG A 206 -2.60 1.95 -14.85
CA ARG A 206 -3.70 2.57 -14.07
C ARG A 206 -3.67 4.10 -14.15
N LEU A 207 -2.48 4.69 -14.09
CA LEU A 207 -2.30 6.14 -14.22
C LEU A 207 -2.72 6.62 -15.61
N VAL A 208 -2.32 5.92 -16.66
CA VAL A 208 -2.73 6.22 -18.05
C VAL A 208 -4.25 6.10 -18.20
N MET A 209 -4.88 5.05 -17.66
CA MET A 209 -6.33 4.91 -17.65
C MET A 209 -7.02 6.14 -17.02
N LEU A 210 -6.53 6.61 -15.87
CA LEU A 210 -7.09 7.79 -15.20
C LEU A 210 -6.98 9.07 -16.07
N PHE A 211 -5.82 9.32 -16.66
CA PHE A 211 -5.57 10.54 -17.41
C PHE A 211 -6.15 10.55 -18.82
N THR A 212 -6.49 9.40 -19.37
CA THR A 212 -7.07 9.27 -20.72
C THR A 212 -8.55 8.90 -20.70
N ASN A 213 -9.17 8.86 -19.50
CA ASN A 213 -10.58 8.48 -19.31
C ASN A 213 -10.92 7.09 -19.87
N ASN A 214 -10.01 6.14 -19.72
CA ASN A 214 -10.23 4.76 -20.11
C ASN A 214 -10.56 3.89 -18.90
N VAL A 215 -11.55 3.01 -19.02
CA VAL A 215 -12.00 2.11 -17.94
C VAL A 215 -11.40 0.71 -17.99
N SER A 216 -10.87 0.33 -19.14
CA SER A 216 -10.25 -0.97 -19.37
C SER A 216 -8.76 -0.84 -19.60
N ILE A 217 -7.99 -1.70 -18.93
CA ILE A 217 -6.53 -1.75 -19.11
C ILE A 217 -6.15 -2.15 -20.55
N GLN A 218 -7.01 -2.89 -21.25
CA GLN A 218 -6.77 -3.29 -22.66
C GLN A 218 -6.71 -2.09 -23.61
N GLU A 219 -7.34 -0.98 -23.25
CA GLU A 219 -7.36 0.25 -24.06
C GLU A 219 -6.07 1.06 -23.95
N VAL A 220 -5.25 0.79 -22.92
CA VAL A 220 -4.00 1.52 -22.67
C VAL A 220 -2.75 0.68 -22.88
N LEU A 221 -2.89 -0.65 -22.99
CA LEU A 221 -1.78 -1.55 -23.31
C LEU A 221 -1.44 -1.48 -24.81
N PHE A 222 -0.16 -1.33 -25.14
CA PHE A 222 0.31 -1.33 -26.53
C PHE A 222 0.10 -2.70 -27.24
N PHE A 223 0.21 -3.80 -26.48
CA PHE A 223 0.11 -5.16 -27.01
C PHE A 223 -0.74 -6.02 -26.06
N PRO A 224 -2.08 -5.78 -26.00
CA PRO A 224 -2.95 -6.58 -25.16
C PRO A 224 -2.99 -8.04 -25.65
N GLN A 225 -2.96 -8.99 -24.71
CA GLN A 225 -3.17 -10.39 -25.06
C GLN A 225 -4.63 -10.58 -25.49
N MET A 226 -4.83 -11.13 -26.68
CA MET A 226 -6.13 -11.48 -27.22
C MET A 226 -6.38 -12.97 -26.99
N LYS A 227 -7.65 -13.36 -26.75
CA LYS A 227 -8.00 -14.78 -26.81
C LYS A 227 -7.72 -15.30 -28.24
N PRO A 228 -7.13 -16.51 -28.38
CA PRO A 228 -7.08 -17.17 -29.69
C PRO A 228 -8.50 -17.32 -30.21
N GLU A 229 -8.67 -17.08 -31.52
CA GLU A 229 -9.93 -17.36 -32.23
C GLU A 229 -10.26 -18.86 -32.26
#